data_d54689ff6462c2404ea2655d512ff594
#
_entry.id   d54689ff6462c2404ea2655d512ff594
#
_cell.length_a   1.000
_cell.length_b   1.000
_cell.length_c   1.000
_cell.angle_alpha   90.00
_cell.angle_beta   90.00
_cell.angle_gamma   90.00
#
_symmetry.space_group_name_H-M   'P 1'
#
loop_
_entity.id
_entity.type
_entity.pdbx_description
1 polymer ?
#
loop_
_entity_poly.entity_id
_entity_poly.type
_entity_poly.pdbx_seq_one_letter_code
_entity_poly.pdbx_strand_id
1 'polypeptide(L)'
;MIKTFRHRGIEAFFTTGSRAGIQPHQAAKIARQVKHLDRAKRPEDMNVPGWKLHALAHDLAGHWSVWINGNWRLTFCFDGEDAILVDYQDYH
;
A
#
# COMPACT_ATOMS: atom_id res chain seq x y z
N MET A 1 5.31 1.84 11.23
CA MET A 1 5.40 3.20 10.65
C MET A 1 5.83 3.10 9.20
N ILE A 2 5.24 3.91 8.32
CA ILE A 2 5.69 3.96 6.92
C ILE A 2 6.90 4.87 6.84
N LYS A 3 8.01 4.37 6.31
CA LYS A 3 9.26 5.13 6.22
C LYS A 3 9.55 5.66 4.83
N THR A 4 9.24 4.89 3.77
CA THR A 4 9.53 5.31 2.40
C THR A 4 8.39 4.96 1.45
N PHE A 5 8.30 5.72 0.37
CA PHE A 5 7.31 5.55 -0.69
C PHE A 5 8.02 5.52 -2.04
N ARG A 6 7.52 4.70 -2.95
CA ARG A 6 7.94 4.74 -4.35
C ARG A 6 7.01 5.60 -5.19
N HIS A 7 5.75 5.73 -4.78
CA HIS A 7 4.73 6.47 -5.53
C HIS A 7 4.51 7.83 -4.88
N ARG A 8 4.81 8.90 -5.61
CA ARG A 8 4.70 10.26 -5.07
C ARG A 8 3.27 10.65 -4.72
N GLY A 9 2.30 10.18 -5.51
CA GLY A 9 0.89 10.46 -5.23
C GLY A 9 0.42 9.86 -3.91
N ILE A 10 0.85 8.64 -3.61
CA ILE A 10 0.52 8.00 -2.33
C ILE A 10 1.21 8.72 -1.18
N GLU A 11 2.47 9.11 -1.36
CA GLU A 11 3.19 9.86 -0.34
C GLU A 11 2.49 11.18 -0.01
N ALA A 12 2.12 11.94 -1.04
CA ALA A 12 1.43 13.20 -0.85
C ALA A 12 0.06 13.00 -0.21
N PHE A 13 -0.65 11.95 -0.60
CA PHE A 13 -1.93 11.62 -0.03
C PHE A 13 -1.82 11.29 1.46
N PHE A 14 -0.85 10.49 1.84
CA PHE A 14 -0.63 10.10 3.24
C PHE A 14 -0.17 11.28 4.09
N THR A 15 0.76 12.09 3.58
CA THR A 15 1.39 13.15 4.38
C THR A 15 0.61 14.46 4.38
N THR A 16 -0.08 14.79 3.29
CA THR A 16 -0.76 16.09 3.14
C THR A 16 -2.25 16.00 2.84
N GLY A 17 -2.76 14.80 2.53
CA GLY A 17 -4.15 14.64 2.12
C GLY A 17 -4.41 14.96 0.65
N SER A 18 -3.37 15.28 -0.13
CA SER A 18 -3.54 15.59 -1.56
C SER A 18 -4.01 14.36 -2.33
N ARG A 19 -5.03 14.53 -3.15
CA ARG A 19 -5.59 13.45 -3.99
C ARG A 19 -5.14 13.54 -5.45
N ALA A 20 -4.18 14.41 -5.76
CA ALA A 20 -3.80 14.69 -7.14
C ALA A 20 -3.30 13.44 -7.89
N GLY A 21 -2.63 12.53 -7.22
CA GLY A 21 -2.11 11.29 -7.82
C GLY A 21 -2.94 10.06 -7.54
N ILE A 22 -4.19 10.22 -7.06
CA ILE A 22 -5.05 9.12 -6.62
C ILE A 22 -6.33 9.13 -7.44
N GLN A 23 -6.81 7.95 -7.86
CA GLN A 23 -8.12 7.83 -8.47
C GLN A 23 -9.20 8.20 -7.45
N PRO A 24 -10.10 9.15 -7.74
CA PRO A 24 -11.04 9.65 -6.73
C PRO A 24 -11.89 8.58 -6.07
N HIS A 25 -12.34 7.59 -6.84
CA HIS A 25 -13.21 6.53 -6.31
C HIS A 25 -12.46 5.51 -5.44
N GLN A 26 -11.13 5.58 -5.39
CA GLN A 26 -10.31 4.69 -4.57
C GLN A 26 -9.82 5.37 -3.29
N ALA A 27 -9.97 6.69 -3.19
CA ALA A 27 -9.33 7.49 -2.13
C ALA A 27 -9.71 7.01 -0.72
N ALA A 28 -10.98 6.71 -0.48
CA ALA A 28 -11.43 6.28 0.85
C ALA A 28 -10.79 4.95 1.26
N LYS A 29 -10.72 4.00 0.33
CA LYS A 29 -10.12 2.68 0.63
C LYS A 29 -8.62 2.79 0.83
N ILE A 30 -7.94 3.56 -0.04
CA ILE A 30 -6.50 3.79 0.10
C ILE A 30 -6.20 4.46 1.44
N ALA A 31 -7.01 5.43 1.85
CA ALA A 31 -6.83 6.10 3.14
C ALA A 31 -6.85 5.10 4.30
N ARG A 32 -7.80 4.16 4.28
CA ARG A 32 -7.86 3.12 5.30
C ARG A 32 -6.65 2.20 5.25
N GLN A 33 -6.22 1.83 4.04
CA GLN A 33 -5.10 0.90 3.87
C GLN A 33 -3.78 1.52 4.32
N VAL A 34 -3.49 2.78 3.95
CA VAL A 34 -2.23 3.41 4.36
C VAL A 34 -2.20 3.69 5.86
N LYS A 35 -3.34 4.05 6.45
CA LYS A 35 -3.42 4.21 7.91
C LYS A 35 -3.16 2.89 8.63
N HIS A 36 -3.73 1.81 8.13
CA HIS A 36 -3.55 0.49 8.70
C HIS A 36 -2.08 0.05 8.57
N LEU A 37 -1.50 0.29 7.38
CA LEU A 37 -0.09 -0.04 7.10
C LEU A 37 0.86 0.73 8.02
N ASP A 38 0.55 1.99 8.32
CA ASP A 38 1.37 2.81 9.20
C ASP A 38 1.44 2.24 10.62
N ARG A 39 0.41 1.52 11.04
CA ARG A 39 0.35 0.88 12.36
C ARG A 39 0.83 -0.55 12.35
N ALA A 40 0.89 -1.17 11.18
CA ALA A 40 1.29 -2.57 11.05
C ALA A 40 2.78 -2.72 11.39
N LYS A 41 3.12 -3.84 12.02
CA LYS A 41 4.50 -4.16 12.39
C LYS A 41 5.06 -5.31 11.57
N ARG A 42 4.20 -5.99 10.82
CA ARG A 42 4.56 -7.11 9.96
C ARG A 42 3.52 -7.25 8.85
N PRO A 43 3.87 -7.93 7.76
CA PRO A 43 2.92 -8.06 6.62
C PRO A 43 1.58 -8.66 7.01
N GLU A 44 1.56 -9.64 7.90
CA GLU A 44 0.34 -10.34 8.30
C GLU A 44 -0.67 -9.42 8.96
N ASP A 45 -0.23 -8.29 9.52
CA ASP A 45 -1.13 -7.29 10.10
C ASP A 45 -2.03 -6.64 9.04
N MET A 46 -1.66 -6.78 7.75
CA MET A 46 -2.47 -6.28 6.63
C MET A 46 -3.47 -7.31 6.12
N ASN A 47 -3.61 -8.45 6.78
CA ASN A 47 -4.54 -9.49 6.38
C ASN A 47 -5.96 -9.15 6.83
N VAL A 48 -6.54 -8.15 6.20
CA VAL A 48 -7.89 -7.67 6.49
C VAL A 48 -8.86 -8.32 5.47
N PRO A 49 -10.02 -8.81 5.90
CA PRO A 49 -10.99 -9.39 4.97
C PRO A 49 -11.29 -8.46 3.80
N GLY A 50 -11.23 -9.02 2.59
CA GLY A 50 -11.46 -8.27 1.35
C GLY A 50 -10.22 -7.59 0.77
N TRP A 51 -9.12 -7.50 1.52
CA TRP A 51 -7.89 -6.85 1.02
C TRP A 51 -6.97 -7.82 0.28
N LYS A 52 -7.19 -9.12 0.39
CA LYS A 52 -6.46 -10.13 -0.36
C LYS A 52 -4.94 -9.99 -0.24
N LEU A 53 -4.44 -9.92 1.00
CA LEU A 53 -3.00 -9.86 1.24
C LEU A 53 -2.29 -10.97 0.49
N HIS A 54 -1.23 -10.62 -0.25
CA HIS A 54 -0.54 -11.56 -1.12
C HIS A 54 0.95 -11.25 -1.17
N ALA A 55 1.78 -12.28 -1.00
CA ALA A 55 3.22 -12.15 -1.20
C ALA A 55 3.51 -12.16 -2.70
N LEU A 56 4.39 -11.27 -3.15
CA LEU A 56 4.76 -11.16 -4.55
C LEU A 56 6.02 -11.97 -4.84
N ALA A 57 6.23 -12.30 -6.12
CA ALA A 57 7.33 -13.16 -6.55
C ALA A 57 8.14 -12.47 -7.65
N HIS A 58 9.16 -13.15 -8.15
CA HIS A 58 10.02 -12.70 -9.24
C HIS A 58 10.67 -11.36 -8.93
N ASP A 59 10.50 -10.35 -9.77
CA ASP A 59 11.14 -9.04 -9.60
C ASP A 59 10.71 -8.32 -8.34
N LEU A 60 9.53 -8.69 -7.81
CA LEU A 60 8.99 -8.07 -6.59
C LEU A 60 9.05 -9.02 -5.39
N ALA A 61 9.95 -10.01 -5.42
CA ALA A 61 10.16 -10.89 -4.27
C ALA A 61 10.48 -10.06 -3.01
N GLY A 62 9.84 -10.42 -1.90
CA GLY A 62 9.95 -9.64 -0.67
C GLY A 62 8.91 -8.54 -0.53
N HIS A 63 8.19 -8.20 -1.60
CA HIS A 63 7.07 -7.27 -1.55
C HIS A 63 5.77 -8.01 -1.24
N TRP A 64 4.81 -7.26 -0.73
CA TRP A 64 3.45 -7.72 -0.46
C TRP A 64 2.47 -6.78 -1.13
N SER A 65 1.27 -7.26 -1.40
CA SER A 65 0.23 -6.42 -1.96
C SER A 65 -1.08 -6.59 -1.21
N VAL A 66 -1.87 -5.52 -1.16
CA VAL A 66 -3.28 -5.57 -0.81
C VAL A 66 -4.08 -5.03 -1.97
N TRP A 67 -5.26 -5.62 -2.20
CA TRP A 67 -6.12 -5.28 -3.32
C TRP A 67 -6.90 -3.99 -3.01
N ILE A 68 -6.95 -3.08 -3.99
CA ILE A 68 -7.77 -1.87 -3.89
C ILE A 68 -9.10 -2.10 -4.62
N ASN A 69 -9.07 -2.15 -5.94
CA ASN A 69 -10.19 -2.58 -6.77
C ASN A 69 -9.69 -2.84 -8.19
N GLY A 70 -10.45 -3.59 -8.99
CA GLY A 70 -10.03 -3.93 -10.35
C GLY A 70 -8.63 -4.55 -10.34
N ASN A 71 -7.71 -3.96 -11.11
CA ASN A 71 -6.31 -4.39 -11.17
C ASN A 71 -5.40 -3.59 -10.23
N TRP A 72 -5.95 -2.66 -9.45
CA TRP A 72 -5.14 -1.79 -8.62
C TRP A 72 -4.74 -2.44 -7.32
N ARG A 73 -3.47 -2.26 -6.94
CA ARG A 73 -2.87 -2.81 -5.72
C ARG A 73 -2.06 -1.74 -5.01
N LEU A 74 -2.05 -1.81 -3.70
CA LEU A 74 -1.06 -1.12 -2.87
C LEU A 74 0.02 -2.14 -2.56
N THR A 75 1.28 -1.83 -2.86
CA THR A 75 2.40 -2.74 -2.60
C THR A 75 3.37 -2.14 -1.61
N PHE A 76 4.08 -2.98 -0.89
CA PHE A 76 4.98 -2.53 0.17
C PHE A 76 5.93 -3.65 0.55
N CYS A 77 7.02 -3.28 1.23
CA CYS A 77 7.92 -4.20 1.93
C CYS A 77 7.94 -3.85 3.40
N PHE A 78 8.54 -4.70 4.21
CA PHE A 78 8.86 -4.38 5.60
C PHE A 78 10.36 -4.45 5.81
N ASP A 79 10.87 -3.47 6.57
CA ASP A 79 12.23 -3.44 7.10
C ASP A 79 12.08 -3.45 8.63
N GLY A 80 12.28 -4.62 9.24
CA GLY A 80 11.94 -4.77 10.64
C GLY A 80 10.44 -4.59 10.84
N GLU A 81 10.06 -3.63 11.66
CA GLU A 81 8.66 -3.30 11.93
C GLU A 81 8.13 -2.13 11.12
N ASP A 82 8.93 -1.61 10.18
CA ASP A 82 8.56 -0.44 9.39
C ASP A 82 8.21 -0.83 7.96
N ALA A 83 7.15 -0.21 7.43
CA ALA A 83 6.78 -0.39 6.02
C ALA A 83 7.62 0.54 5.15
N ILE A 84 8.12 0.02 4.04
CA ILE A 84 8.94 0.77 3.10
C ILE A 84 8.49 0.51 1.66
N LEU A 85 8.93 1.35 0.75
CA LEU A 85 8.70 1.21 -0.69
C LEU A 85 7.22 1.10 -1.04
N VAL A 86 6.40 1.88 -0.36
CA VAL A 86 4.94 1.86 -0.59
C VAL A 86 4.66 2.41 -1.98
N ASP A 87 3.92 1.64 -2.76
CA ASP A 87 3.63 1.96 -4.16
C ASP A 87 2.16 1.68 -4.48
N TYR A 88 1.69 2.24 -5.57
CA TYR A 88 0.31 2.18 -6.02
C TYR A 88 0.35 1.76 -7.49
N GLN A 89 -0.06 0.54 -7.76
CA GLN A 89 0.18 -0.09 -9.07
C GLN A 89 -1.11 -0.63 -9.67
N ASP A 90 -1.21 -0.49 -10.99
CA ASP A 90 -2.28 -1.08 -11.80
C ASP A 90 -1.70 -2.32 -12.49
N TYR A 91 -2.14 -3.49 -12.06
CA TYR A 91 -1.70 -4.78 -12.60
C TYR A 91 -2.66 -5.23 -13.71
N HIS A 92 -2.14 -5.40 -14.90
CA HIS A 92 -2.89 -5.93 -16.03
C HIS A 92 -2.57 -7.39 -16.29
#